data_dee63cbdc68526b3cf22b5eb528cffc8
#
_entry.id   dee63cbdc68526b3cf22b5eb528cffc8
#
_cell.length_a   1.000
_cell.length_b   1.000
_cell.length_c   1.000
_cell.angle_alpha   90.00
_cell.angle_beta   90.00
_cell.angle_gamma   90.00
#
_symmetry.space_group_name_H-M   'P 1'
#
loop_
_entity.id
_entity.type
_entity.pdbx_description
1 polymer ?
#
loop_
_entity_poly.entity_id
_entity_poly.type
_entity_poly.pdbx_seq_one_letter_code
_entity_poly.pdbx_strand_id
1 'polypeptide(L)'
;FFGSVLLFGRRARSRLAVIPGGVARALTETSKVEYSGHSSPEITASDVDGVVADLHRMPVSGYPKLLAKNSLRGLPVYHAAFIYEVLTGRVLLDVACKLSASGRPLTPFYRWTKRGLDVALVLASLPVTLPLMLLTALAIWVESPGPVLFTQKRIGKGGKPFPMIKFRSMRTDAEKHGAQFADEEDPRITRVGAFIRKFRIDELPQFWNVLKGEMSLIGPRPEQVNFVKQFNEEIQHYAHRHSVRPGITGWAQVRNGYAADTAETRRKLSYDLYYVKHCSLILDVLIVCLTIKTILTGFGSR
;
A
#
# COMPACT_ATOMS: atom_id res chain seq x y z
N PHE A 1 3.10 -14.67 10.70
CA PHE A 1 2.26 -13.47 10.49
C PHE A 1 1.02 -13.79 9.63
N PHE A 2 1.20 -14.42 8.46
CA PHE A 2 0.08 -14.84 7.59
C PHE A 2 -0.76 -15.98 8.18
N GLY A 3 -0.18 -16.88 8.94
CA GLY A 3 -0.90 -17.91 9.69
C GLY A 3 -1.89 -17.32 10.69
N SER A 4 -1.53 -16.23 11.34
CA SER A 4 -2.43 -15.51 12.26
C SER A 4 -3.59 -14.81 11.54
N VAL A 5 -3.35 -14.23 10.36
CA VAL A 5 -4.38 -13.60 9.52
C VAL A 5 -5.38 -14.63 8.99
N LEU A 6 -4.89 -15.82 8.58
CA LEU A 6 -5.75 -16.92 8.13
C LEU A 6 -6.51 -17.57 9.29
N LEU A 7 -5.94 -17.63 10.49
CA LEU A 7 -6.61 -18.16 11.69
C LEU A 7 -7.73 -17.21 12.17
N PHE A 8 -7.51 -15.88 12.12
CA PHE A 8 -8.57 -14.92 12.46
C PHE A 8 -9.65 -14.81 11.37
N GLY A 9 -9.33 -15.10 10.10
CA GLY A 9 -10.30 -15.05 9.00
C GLY A 9 -11.19 -16.29 8.83
N ARG A 10 -10.83 -17.43 9.45
CA ARG A 10 -11.56 -18.71 9.33
C ARG A 10 -12.28 -19.18 10.60
N ARG A 11 -11.94 -18.67 11.78
CA ARG A 11 -12.71 -18.93 13.00
C ARG A 11 -13.82 -17.90 13.13
N ALA A 12 -15.01 -18.38 13.37
CA ALA A 12 -16.15 -17.59 13.76
C ALA A 12 -15.72 -16.49 14.75
N ARG A 13 -16.06 -15.22 14.42
CA ARG A 13 -15.90 -13.97 15.16
C ARG A 13 -15.19 -14.14 16.51
N SER A 14 -13.86 -13.96 16.51
CA SER A 14 -13.09 -13.97 17.75
C SER A 14 -13.56 -12.81 18.64
N ARG A 15 -13.99 -13.11 19.85
CA ARG A 15 -14.39 -12.11 20.84
C ARG A 15 -13.14 -11.54 21.49
N LEU A 16 -12.84 -10.30 21.22
CA LEU A 16 -11.68 -9.61 21.79
C LEU A 16 -12.15 -8.55 22.77
N ALA A 17 -11.71 -8.64 24.02
CA ALA A 17 -11.91 -7.57 24.98
C ALA A 17 -10.92 -6.43 24.65
N VAL A 18 -11.44 -5.25 24.31
CA VAL A 18 -10.62 -4.08 24.03
C VAL A 18 -10.62 -3.17 25.25
N ILE A 19 -9.43 -2.96 25.82
CA ILE A 19 -9.23 -1.97 26.87
C ILE A 19 -9.19 -0.59 26.22
N PRO A 20 -10.16 0.31 26.49
CA PRO A 20 -10.23 1.61 25.86
C PRO A 20 -9.06 2.49 26.30
N GLY A 21 -8.43 3.16 25.35
CA GLY A 21 -7.32 4.08 25.60
C GLY A 21 -6.32 4.11 24.45
N GLY A 22 -5.68 5.23 24.23
CA GLY A 22 -4.65 5.38 23.21
C GLY A 22 -5.08 4.88 21.82
N VAL A 23 -4.25 4.02 21.26
CA VAL A 23 -4.45 3.41 19.92
C VAL A 23 -5.66 2.46 19.85
N ALA A 24 -6.09 1.90 20.98
CA ALA A 24 -7.22 0.97 21.01
C ALA A 24 -8.53 1.63 20.56
N ARG A 25 -8.67 2.96 20.66
CA ARG A 25 -9.82 3.69 20.13
C ARG A 25 -10.00 3.53 18.61
N ALA A 26 -8.92 3.44 17.86
CA ALA A 26 -9.01 3.24 16.40
C ALA A 26 -9.60 1.87 16.02
N LEU A 27 -9.60 0.92 16.95
CA LEU A 27 -10.26 -0.38 16.76
C LEU A 27 -11.77 -0.28 16.95
N THR A 28 -12.28 0.59 17.82
CA THR A 28 -13.73 0.74 18.06
C THR A 28 -14.48 1.27 16.83
N GLU A 29 -13.80 1.95 15.94
CA GLU A 29 -14.34 2.43 14.66
C GLU A 29 -14.35 1.34 13.56
N THR A 30 -13.79 0.17 13.86
CA THR A 30 -13.62 -0.90 12.86
C THR A 30 -14.69 -1.96 13.09
N SER A 31 -15.71 -2.05 12.24
CA SER A 31 -16.89 -2.95 12.34
C SER A 31 -16.61 -4.46 12.33
N LYS A 32 -15.35 -4.90 12.43
CA LYS A 32 -14.92 -6.30 12.28
C LYS A 32 -14.70 -7.06 13.58
N VAL A 33 -14.88 -6.42 14.73
CA VAL A 33 -14.65 -7.02 16.06
C VAL A 33 -15.88 -6.81 16.92
N GLU A 34 -16.38 -7.85 17.56
CA GLU A 34 -17.37 -7.71 18.64
C GLU A 34 -16.66 -7.16 19.87
N TYR A 35 -16.98 -5.92 20.21
CA TYR A 35 -16.42 -5.25 21.37
C TYR A 35 -17.20 -5.68 22.62
N SER A 36 -16.54 -6.35 23.52
CA SER A 36 -16.93 -6.33 24.91
C SER A 36 -16.32 -5.09 25.55
N GLY A 37 -17.04 -3.99 25.54
CA GLY A 37 -16.64 -2.74 26.18
C GLY A 37 -16.67 -2.91 27.71
N HIS A 38 -15.65 -3.54 28.26
CA HIS A 38 -15.53 -3.67 29.71
C HIS A 38 -14.86 -2.41 30.24
N SER A 39 -15.65 -1.51 30.77
CA SER A 39 -15.22 -0.44 31.69
C SER A 39 -14.81 -0.99 33.07
N SER A 40 -14.97 -2.30 33.30
CA SER A 40 -14.64 -2.98 34.54
C SER A 40 -13.31 -3.73 34.46
N PRO A 41 -12.50 -3.73 35.53
CA PRO A 41 -11.21 -4.43 35.55
C PRO A 41 -11.31 -5.97 35.58
N GLU A 42 -12.51 -6.55 35.59
CA GLU A 42 -12.71 -8.01 35.60
C GLU A 42 -13.07 -8.53 34.23
N ILE A 43 -12.07 -8.99 33.48
CA ILE A 43 -12.23 -9.75 32.23
C ILE A 43 -12.14 -11.23 32.61
N THR A 44 -13.24 -11.97 32.43
CA THR A 44 -13.23 -13.41 32.66
C THR A 44 -12.78 -14.15 31.42
N ALA A 45 -11.82 -15.06 31.55
CA ALA A 45 -11.24 -15.81 30.44
C ALA A 45 -12.26 -16.72 29.70
N SER A 46 -13.45 -16.93 30.27
CA SER A 46 -14.54 -17.69 29.65
C SER A 46 -15.27 -16.92 28.53
N ASP A 47 -15.17 -15.58 28.51
CA ASP A 47 -16.04 -14.76 27.71
C ASP A 47 -15.36 -14.20 26.45
N VAL A 48 -14.01 -14.29 26.40
CA VAL A 48 -13.19 -13.69 25.32
C VAL A 48 -12.02 -14.58 24.94
N ASP A 49 -11.64 -14.51 23.67
CA ASP A 49 -10.52 -15.26 23.08
C ASP A 49 -9.16 -14.53 23.25
N GLY A 50 -9.18 -13.27 23.68
CA GLY A 50 -7.98 -12.47 23.91
C GLY A 50 -8.27 -11.04 24.37
N VAL A 51 -7.25 -10.38 24.90
CA VAL A 51 -7.32 -9.00 25.37
C VAL A 51 -6.48 -8.12 24.45
N VAL A 52 -7.01 -6.97 24.08
CA VAL A 52 -6.34 -5.97 23.24
C VAL A 52 -6.18 -4.68 24.02
N ALA A 53 -4.96 -4.20 24.14
CA ALA A 53 -4.64 -2.97 24.85
C ALA A 53 -3.54 -2.16 24.15
N ASP A 54 -3.52 -0.84 24.39
CA ASP A 54 -2.36 -0.02 24.08
C ASP A 54 -1.32 -0.19 25.20
N LEU A 55 -0.36 -1.11 24.98
CA LEU A 55 0.66 -1.44 25.97
C LEU A 55 1.62 -0.27 26.28
N HIS A 56 1.60 0.81 25.48
CA HIS A 56 2.45 2.00 25.68
C HIS A 56 1.72 3.15 26.39
N ARG A 57 0.39 3.17 26.36
CA ARG A 57 -0.44 4.23 26.92
C ARG A 57 -1.64 3.65 27.65
N MET A 58 -1.38 2.96 28.76
CA MET A 58 -2.47 2.44 29.59
C MET A 58 -3.10 3.54 30.44
N PRO A 59 -4.43 3.72 30.40
CA PRO A 59 -5.08 4.86 31.04
C PRO A 59 -5.24 4.76 32.56
N VAL A 60 -5.06 3.57 33.18
CA VAL A 60 -5.39 3.37 34.61
C VAL A 60 -4.38 2.45 35.31
N SER A 61 -4.05 2.77 36.55
CA SER A 61 -3.07 2.09 37.41
C SER A 61 -3.37 0.64 37.81
N GLY A 62 -4.47 0.02 37.39
CA GLY A 62 -4.80 -1.38 37.66
C GLY A 62 -4.59 -2.36 36.50
N TYR A 63 -4.54 -1.85 35.28
CA TYR A 63 -4.50 -2.69 34.08
C TYR A 63 -3.24 -3.55 33.88
N PRO A 64 -2.02 -3.10 34.26
CA PRO A 64 -0.84 -3.96 34.15
C PRO A 64 -0.94 -5.24 34.96
N LYS A 65 -1.50 -5.17 36.20
CA LYS A 65 -1.75 -6.35 37.04
C LYS A 65 -2.80 -7.28 36.44
N LEU A 66 -3.86 -6.71 35.86
CA LEU A 66 -4.91 -7.46 35.18
C LEU A 66 -4.37 -8.21 33.95
N LEU A 67 -3.58 -7.55 33.11
CA LEU A 67 -2.97 -8.17 31.93
C LEU A 67 -2.03 -9.29 32.30
N ALA A 68 -1.19 -9.09 33.34
CA ALA A 68 -0.31 -10.13 33.87
C ALA A 68 -1.11 -11.32 34.38
N LYS A 69 -2.18 -11.10 35.17
CA LYS A 69 -3.07 -12.15 35.68
C LYS A 69 -3.74 -12.94 34.55
N ASN A 70 -4.23 -12.27 33.53
CA ASN A 70 -4.89 -12.92 32.38
C ASN A 70 -3.88 -13.68 31.51
N SER A 71 -2.68 -13.15 31.29
CA SER A 71 -1.62 -13.84 30.58
C SER A 71 -1.19 -15.12 31.30
N LEU A 72 -1.08 -15.10 32.64
CA LEU A 72 -0.79 -16.29 33.46
C LEU A 72 -1.91 -17.35 33.39
N ARG A 73 -3.13 -16.95 33.07
CA ARG A 73 -4.28 -17.85 32.84
C ARG A 73 -4.38 -18.35 31.40
N GLY A 74 -3.37 -18.07 30.55
CA GLY A 74 -3.35 -18.50 29.16
C GLY A 74 -4.14 -17.62 28.19
N LEU A 75 -4.73 -16.50 28.65
CA LEU A 75 -5.44 -15.57 27.79
C LEU A 75 -4.41 -14.66 27.04
N PRO A 76 -4.35 -14.70 25.70
CA PRO A 76 -3.37 -13.92 24.96
C PRO A 76 -3.67 -12.42 25.05
N VAL A 77 -2.61 -11.64 25.24
CA VAL A 77 -2.66 -10.17 25.26
C VAL A 77 -2.01 -9.62 24.00
N TYR A 78 -2.75 -8.84 23.25
CA TYR A 78 -2.31 -8.26 21.99
C TYR A 78 -2.15 -6.74 22.10
N HIS A 79 -1.14 -6.21 21.44
CA HIS A 79 -1.01 -4.76 21.26
C HIS A 79 -2.07 -4.26 20.27
N ALA A 80 -2.78 -3.19 20.60
CA ALA A 80 -3.88 -2.66 19.78
C ALA A 80 -3.46 -2.29 18.36
N ALA A 81 -2.27 -1.71 18.18
CA ALA A 81 -1.74 -1.39 16.86
C ALA A 81 -1.54 -2.65 15.99
N PHE A 82 -1.11 -3.77 16.59
CA PHE A 82 -0.94 -5.02 15.86
C PHE A 82 -2.28 -5.56 15.34
N ILE A 83 -3.30 -5.60 16.20
CA ILE A 83 -4.65 -6.05 15.81
C ILE A 83 -5.24 -5.11 14.74
N TYR A 84 -5.05 -3.80 14.88
CA TYR A 84 -5.48 -2.83 13.86
C TYR A 84 -4.84 -3.14 12.50
N GLU A 85 -3.53 -3.37 12.45
CA GLU A 85 -2.80 -3.71 11.23
C GLU A 85 -3.31 -5.01 10.61
N VAL A 86 -3.55 -6.04 11.41
CA VAL A 86 -4.08 -7.34 10.94
C VAL A 86 -5.47 -7.19 10.33
N LEU A 87 -6.37 -6.44 10.98
CA LEU A 87 -7.75 -6.30 10.55
C LEU A 87 -7.91 -5.37 9.34
N THR A 88 -7.14 -4.29 9.29
CA THR A 88 -7.31 -3.24 8.29
C THR A 88 -6.32 -3.30 7.14
N GLY A 89 -5.15 -3.93 7.33
CA GLY A 89 -4.02 -3.87 6.40
C GLY A 89 -3.39 -2.47 6.33
N ARG A 90 -3.53 -1.67 7.40
CA ARG A 90 -3.02 -0.30 7.51
C ARG A 90 -2.19 -0.12 8.77
N VAL A 91 -1.24 0.80 8.74
CA VAL A 91 -0.50 1.25 9.92
C VAL A 91 -1.12 2.54 10.44
N LEU A 92 -1.26 2.67 11.76
CA LEU A 92 -1.65 3.93 12.39
C LEU A 92 -0.48 4.91 12.33
N LEU A 93 -0.63 6.02 11.60
CA LEU A 93 0.46 6.97 11.36
C LEU A 93 0.97 7.60 12.66
N ASP A 94 0.09 7.91 13.60
CA ASP A 94 0.44 8.51 14.89
C ASP A 94 1.31 7.60 15.78
N VAL A 95 1.25 6.29 15.53
CA VAL A 95 1.99 5.25 16.26
C VAL A 95 3.16 4.69 15.46
N ALA A 96 3.11 4.82 14.13
CA ALA A 96 4.13 4.36 13.20
C ALA A 96 5.53 4.86 13.58
N CYS A 97 5.60 6.06 14.15
CA CYS A 97 6.84 6.68 14.59
C CYS A 97 7.64 5.87 15.61
N LYS A 98 6.96 5.28 16.58
CA LYS A 98 7.62 4.52 17.66
C LYS A 98 7.96 3.09 17.25
N LEU A 99 7.25 2.55 16.26
CA LEU A 99 7.41 1.19 15.77
C LEU A 99 8.19 1.11 14.45
N SER A 100 8.19 2.17 13.63
CA SER A 100 8.84 2.19 12.30
C SER A 100 10.35 2.44 12.36
N ALA A 101 10.87 3.01 13.43
CA ALA A 101 12.32 3.00 13.68
C ALA A 101 12.87 1.57 13.81
N SER A 102 11.98 0.60 14.05
CA SER A 102 12.26 -0.82 14.18
C SER A 102 11.82 -1.65 12.97
N GLY A 103 11.55 -1.02 11.81
CA GLY A 103 11.28 -1.77 10.58
C GLY A 103 12.40 -2.80 10.40
N ARG A 104 12.06 -4.09 10.48
CA ARG A 104 13.07 -5.16 10.30
C ARG A 104 13.78 -4.87 8.99
N PRO A 105 15.11 -4.71 8.99
CA PRO A 105 15.82 -4.54 7.74
C PRO A 105 15.43 -5.70 6.84
N LEU A 106 15.00 -5.39 5.62
CA LEU A 106 14.66 -6.42 4.65
C LEU A 106 15.81 -7.40 4.58
N THR A 107 15.56 -8.68 4.87
CA THR A 107 16.62 -9.68 4.82
C THR A 107 17.28 -9.65 3.44
N PRO A 108 18.61 -9.78 3.36
CA PRO A 108 19.30 -9.85 2.07
C PRO A 108 18.68 -10.89 1.14
N PHE A 109 18.31 -12.05 1.69
CA PHE A 109 17.61 -13.11 0.96
C PHE A 109 16.33 -12.62 0.29
N TYR A 110 15.42 -11.97 1.01
CA TYR A 110 14.18 -11.41 0.42
C TYR A 110 14.49 -10.38 -0.68
N ARG A 111 15.48 -9.51 -0.45
CA ARG A 111 15.85 -8.47 -1.42
C ARG A 111 16.36 -9.06 -2.74
N TRP A 112 17.19 -10.10 -2.68
CA TRP A 112 17.73 -10.76 -3.87
C TRP A 112 16.68 -11.62 -4.57
N THR A 113 15.91 -12.42 -3.81
CA THR A 113 14.83 -13.25 -4.35
C THR A 113 13.78 -12.39 -5.05
N LYS A 114 13.31 -11.31 -4.37
CA LYS A 114 12.35 -10.38 -4.98
C LYS A 114 12.91 -9.76 -6.26
N ARG A 115 14.17 -9.34 -6.25
CA ARG A 115 14.80 -8.77 -7.45
C ARG A 115 14.88 -9.76 -8.60
N GLY A 116 15.27 -10.99 -8.31
CA GLY A 116 15.31 -12.08 -9.29
C GLY A 116 13.93 -12.35 -9.88
N LEU A 117 12.90 -12.41 -9.03
CA LEU A 117 11.51 -12.60 -9.46
C LEU A 117 10.99 -11.43 -10.30
N ASP A 118 11.25 -10.18 -9.91
CA ASP A 118 10.86 -9.00 -10.69
C ASP A 118 11.44 -9.07 -12.12
N VAL A 119 12.73 -9.37 -12.25
CA VAL A 119 13.41 -9.48 -13.56
C VAL A 119 12.88 -10.68 -14.35
N ALA A 120 12.77 -11.85 -13.72
CA ALA A 120 12.30 -13.06 -14.37
C ALA A 120 10.87 -12.91 -14.91
N LEU A 121 9.97 -12.32 -14.12
CA LEU A 121 8.58 -12.08 -14.54
C LEU A 121 8.49 -11.08 -15.69
N VAL A 122 9.28 -10.00 -15.65
CA VAL A 122 9.34 -9.05 -16.78
C VAL A 122 9.82 -9.75 -18.03
N LEU A 123 10.96 -10.48 -17.98
CA LEU A 123 11.50 -11.18 -19.14
C LEU A 123 10.54 -12.25 -19.66
N ALA A 124 9.91 -13.04 -18.80
CA ALA A 124 8.92 -14.06 -19.18
C ALA A 124 7.67 -13.45 -19.83
N SER A 125 7.31 -12.21 -19.50
CA SER A 125 6.16 -11.51 -20.09
C SER A 125 6.46 -10.88 -21.47
N LEU A 126 7.75 -10.65 -21.83
CA LEU A 126 8.15 -9.95 -23.05
C LEU A 126 7.56 -10.54 -24.34
N PRO A 127 7.46 -11.87 -24.56
CA PRO A 127 6.88 -12.41 -25.78
C PRO A 127 5.45 -11.93 -26.05
N VAL A 128 4.68 -11.59 -25.01
CA VAL A 128 3.31 -11.06 -25.10
C VAL A 128 3.31 -9.54 -25.04
N THR A 129 4.08 -8.97 -24.12
CA THR A 129 4.02 -7.52 -23.87
C THR A 129 4.74 -6.70 -24.92
N LEU A 130 5.82 -7.23 -25.54
CA LEU A 130 6.55 -6.52 -26.57
C LEU A 130 5.72 -6.28 -27.85
N PRO A 131 5.06 -7.31 -28.46
CA PRO A 131 4.12 -7.08 -29.56
C PRO A 131 3.00 -6.09 -29.21
N LEU A 132 2.41 -6.21 -28.00
CA LEU A 132 1.39 -5.30 -27.54
C LEU A 132 1.93 -3.86 -27.42
N MET A 133 3.14 -3.69 -26.93
CA MET A 133 3.78 -2.37 -26.84
C MET A 133 4.03 -1.77 -28.23
N LEU A 134 4.44 -2.56 -29.21
CA LEU A 134 4.65 -2.10 -30.59
C LEU A 134 3.33 -1.67 -31.24
N LEU A 135 2.28 -2.45 -31.10
CA LEU A 135 0.93 -2.11 -31.60
C LEU A 135 0.40 -0.82 -30.92
N THR A 136 0.59 -0.70 -29.60
CA THR A 136 0.21 0.50 -28.84
C THR A 136 0.99 1.72 -29.32
N ALA A 137 2.29 1.58 -29.53
CA ALA A 137 3.15 2.65 -30.04
C ALA A 137 2.66 3.15 -31.41
N LEU A 138 2.35 2.23 -32.30
CA LEU A 138 1.80 2.56 -33.63
C LEU A 138 0.44 3.27 -33.52
N ALA A 139 -0.47 2.77 -32.68
CA ALA A 139 -1.78 3.38 -32.48
C ALA A 139 -1.69 4.82 -31.95
N ILE A 140 -0.81 5.07 -30.97
CA ILE A 140 -0.55 6.42 -30.45
C ILE A 140 0.02 7.35 -31.52
N TRP A 141 0.96 6.85 -32.31
CA TRP A 141 1.60 7.64 -33.36
C TRP A 141 0.60 8.04 -34.47
N VAL A 142 -0.29 7.12 -34.87
CA VAL A 142 -1.32 7.34 -35.88
C VAL A 142 -2.37 8.35 -35.38
N GLU A 143 -2.82 8.24 -34.12
CA GLU A 143 -3.84 9.13 -33.58
C GLU A 143 -3.32 10.55 -33.32
N SER A 144 -2.10 10.67 -32.82
CA SER A 144 -1.52 11.93 -32.41
C SER A 144 -0.02 11.95 -32.73
N PRO A 145 0.40 12.62 -33.83
CA PRO A 145 1.81 12.72 -34.17
C PRO A 145 2.67 13.30 -33.03
N GLY A 146 3.90 12.77 -32.87
CA GLY A 146 4.82 13.20 -31.84
C GLY A 146 5.40 12.02 -31.03
N PRO A 147 6.09 12.27 -29.91
CA PRO A 147 6.74 11.23 -29.13
C PRO A 147 5.73 10.26 -28.54
N VAL A 148 5.92 8.96 -28.75
CA VAL A 148 5.05 7.88 -28.28
C VAL A 148 5.21 7.65 -26.77
N LEU A 149 6.41 7.87 -26.25
CA LEU A 149 6.74 7.72 -24.85
C LEU A 149 6.70 9.08 -24.14
N PHE A 150 6.22 9.06 -22.93
CA PHE A 150 6.23 10.17 -21.99
C PHE A 150 7.11 9.82 -20.79
N THR A 151 7.99 10.74 -20.41
CA THR A 151 8.89 10.56 -19.28
C THR A 151 8.66 11.64 -18.24
N GLN A 152 8.51 11.24 -16.98
CA GLN A 152 8.29 12.15 -15.87
C GLN A 152 9.17 11.81 -14.68
N LYS A 153 9.80 12.81 -14.06
CA LYS A 153 10.63 12.61 -12.86
C LYS A 153 9.74 12.24 -11.68
N ARG A 154 10.04 11.11 -11.07
CA ARG A 154 9.36 10.57 -9.88
C ARG A 154 10.36 10.27 -8.78
N ILE A 155 9.90 10.20 -7.52
CA ILE A 155 10.75 9.84 -6.39
C ILE A 155 10.75 8.33 -6.20
N GLY A 156 11.96 7.77 -6.17
CA GLY A 156 12.24 6.35 -5.98
C GLY A 156 12.79 6.02 -4.59
N LYS A 157 13.45 4.87 -4.50
CA LYS A 157 14.07 4.38 -3.27
C LYS A 157 15.08 5.37 -2.70
N GLY A 158 15.01 5.59 -1.37
CA GLY A 158 15.89 6.52 -0.66
C GLY A 158 15.67 7.98 -1.01
N GLY A 159 14.49 8.33 -1.56
CA GLY A 159 14.17 9.70 -1.94
C GLY A 159 14.87 10.17 -3.23
N LYS A 160 15.53 9.28 -3.97
CA LYS A 160 16.25 9.64 -5.21
C LYS A 160 15.29 9.77 -6.39
N PRO A 161 15.36 10.87 -7.15
CA PRO A 161 14.52 11.01 -8.34
C PRO A 161 15.01 10.08 -9.46
N PHE A 162 14.06 9.56 -10.28
CA PHE A 162 14.33 8.77 -11.45
C PHE A 162 13.34 9.11 -12.58
N PRO A 163 13.70 8.90 -13.86
CA PRO A 163 12.80 9.11 -14.99
C PRO A 163 11.86 7.90 -15.13
N MET A 164 10.60 8.06 -14.75
CA MET A 164 9.56 7.05 -14.98
C MET A 164 9.05 7.17 -16.42
N ILE A 165 9.04 6.05 -17.15
CA ILE A 165 8.65 5.98 -18.54
C ILE A 165 7.26 5.36 -18.67
N LYS A 166 6.38 5.97 -19.48
CA LYS A 166 5.07 5.42 -19.83
C LYS A 166 4.69 5.78 -21.27
N PHE A 167 3.67 5.13 -21.80
CA PHE A 167 3.08 5.58 -23.06
C PHE A 167 2.38 6.92 -22.88
N ARG A 168 2.44 7.76 -23.91
CA ARG A 168 1.68 9.00 -23.96
C ARG A 168 0.19 8.67 -24.11
N SER A 169 -0.61 9.08 -23.15
CA SER A 169 -2.08 8.93 -23.14
C SER A 169 -2.83 10.24 -23.29
N MET A 170 -2.11 11.35 -23.35
CA MET A 170 -2.64 12.70 -23.48
C MET A 170 -2.04 13.40 -24.71
N ARG A 171 -2.71 14.49 -25.15
CA ARG A 171 -2.20 15.36 -26.21
C ARG A 171 -0.85 15.96 -25.84
N THR A 172 -0.04 16.32 -26.82
CA THR A 172 1.31 16.86 -26.61
C THR A 172 1.35 18.19 -25.86
N ASP A 173 0.26 18.91 -25.83
CA ASP A 173 0.10 20.20 -25.14
C ASP A 173 -0.54 20.10 -23.75
N ALA A 174 -0.80 18.90 -23.27
CA ALA A 174 -1.54 18.65 -22.02
C ALA A 174 -0.92 19.27 -20.74
N GLU A 175 0.40 19.47 -20.71
CA GLU A 175 1.11 20.04 -19.55
C GLU A 175 1.52 21.52 -19.73
N LYS A 176 1.02 22.24 -20.76
CA LYS A 176 1.35 23.64 -20.96
C LYS A 176 1.02 24.55 -19.78
N HIS A 177 0.04 24.18 -18.99
CA HIS A 177 -0.40 24.92 -17.79
C HIS A 177 0.10 24.30 -16.48
N GLY A 178 1.13 23.44 -16.52
CA GLY A 178 1.71 22.75 -15.38
C GLY A 178 1.08 21.39 -15.09
N ALA A 179 1.67 20.68 -14.12
CA ALA A 179 1.21 19.36 -13.72
C ALA A 179 -0.12 19.46 -12.96
N GLN A 180 -1.16 18.83 -13.48
CA GLN A 180 -2.48 18.76 -12.88
C GLN A 180 -2.89 17.29 -12.73
N PHE A 181 -3.71 16.99 -11.70
CA PHE A 181 -4.36 15.69 -11.62
C PHE A 181 -5.33 15.53 -12.78
N ALA A 182 -5.35 14.35 -13.38
CA ALA A 182 -6.30 14.05 -14.45
C ALA A 182 -7.61 13.57 -13.83
N ASP A 183 -8.73 14.14 -14.27
CA ASP A 183 -10.08 13.69 -13.97
C ASP A 183 -10.53 12.56 -14.91
N GLU A 184 -11.70 11.95 -14.62
CA GLU A 184 -12.21 10.84 -15.42
C GLU A 184 -12.55 11.26 -16.86
N GLU A 185 -13.07 12.48 -17.05
CA GLU A 185 -13.44 13.05 -18.35
C GLU A 185 -12.45 14.16 -18.79
N ASP A 186 -11.17 13.99 -18.52
CA ASP A 186 -10.16 14.99 -18.87
C ASP A 186 -10.04 15.13 -20.41
N PRO A 187 -10.36 16.30 -20.99
CA PRO A 187 -10.36 16.51 -22.44
C PRO A 187 -8.98 16.41 -23.09
N ARG A 188 -7.92 16.38 -22.29
CA ARG A 188 -6.54 16.19 -22.73
C ARG A 188 -6.22 14.73 -23.10
N ILE A 189 -7.08 13.78 -22.69
CA ILE A 189 -6.87 12.35 -22.94
C ILE A 189 -7.29 12.03 -24.38
N THR A 190 -6.44 11.32 -25.15
CA THR A 190 -6.78 10.85 -26.48
C THR A 190 -7.67 9.60 -26.41
N ARG A 191 -8.31 9.19 -27.52
CA ARG A 191 -9.16 7.99 -27.57
C ARG A 191 -8.33 6.72 -27.27
N VAL A 192 -7.20 6.57 -27.96
CA VAL A 192 -6.22 5.50 -27.67
C VAL A 192 -5.73 5.64 -26.23
N GLY A 193 -5.46 6.86 -25.76
CA GLY A 193 -5.06 7.16 -24.40
C GLY A 193 -6.06 6.66 -23.35
N ALA A 194 -7.35 6.88 -23.56
CA ALA A 194 -8.40 6.38 -22.67
C ALA A 194 -8.41 4.84 -22.61
N PHE A 195 -8.28 4.19 -23.77
CA PHE A 195 -8.23 2.73 -23.84
C PHE A 195 -7.02 2.16 -23.10
N ILE A 196 -5.80 2.67 -23.38
CA ILE A 196 -4.58 2.13 -22.76
C ILE A 196 -4.52 2.39 -21.25
N ARG A 197 -5.10 3.51 -20.76
CA ARG A 197 -5.24 3.79 -19.32
C ARG A 197 -6.19 2.83 -18.63
N LYS A 198 -7.35 2.55 -19.24
CA LYS A 198 -8.34 1.59 -18.71
C LYS A 198 -7.72 0.22 -18.44
N PHE A 199 -6.87 -0.28 -19.35
CA PHE A 199 -6.21 -1.58 -19.24
C PHE A 199 -4.79 -1.51 -18.68
N ARG A 200 -4.33 -0.33 -18.25
CA ARG A 200 -2.97 -0.06 -17.75
C ARG A 200 -1.84 -0.45 -18.71
N ILE A 201 -2.14 -0.48 -20.00
CA ILE A 201 -1.16 -0.73 -21.06
C ILE A 201 -0.15 0.43 -21.12
N ASP A 202 -0.58 1.64 -20.77
CA ASP A 202 0.27 2.83 -20.69
C ASP A 202 1.44 2.68 -19.70
N GLU A 203 1.35 1.76 -18.75
CA GLU A 203 2.39 1.51 -17.75
C GLU A 203 3.41 0.44 -18.17
N LEU A 204 3.21 -0.30 -19.28
CA LEU A 204 4.12 -1.36 -19.72
C LEU A 204 5.57 -0.87 -19.96
N PRO A 205 5.85 0.34 -20.48
CA PRO A 205 7.22 0.82 -20.62
C PRO A 205 7.98 0.94 -19.29
N GLN A 206 7.30 0.98 -18.13
CA GLN A 206 7.94 0.95 -16.81
C GLN A 206 8.69 -0.38 -16.54
N PHE A 207 8.44 -1.43 -17.31
CA PHE A 207 9.25 -2.66 -17.28
C PHE A 207 10.73 -2.35 -17.49
N TRP A 208 11.06 -1.35 -18.29
CA TRP A 208 12.42 -0.86 -18.44
C TRP A 208 12.98 -0.28 -17.13
N ASN A 209 12.18 0.49 -16.38
CA ASN A 209 12.59 0.98 -15.05
C ASN A 209 12.77 -0.17 -14.06
N VAL A 210 11.95 -1.24 -14.16
CA VAL A 210 12.14 -2.44 -13.37
C VAL A 210 13.47 -3.12 -13.76
N LEU A 211 13.77 -3.32 -15.03
CA LEU A 211 15.03 -3.94 -15.47
C LEU A 211 16.27 -3.14 -15.06
N LYS A 212 16.20 -1.81 -15.07
CA LYS A 212 17.25 -0.93 -14.54
C LYS A 212 17.39 -0.99 -13.01
N GLY A 213 16.38 -1.46 -12.28
CA GLY A 213 16.38 -1.51 -10.82
C GLY A 213 15.94 -0.22 -10.14
N GLU A 214 15.41 0.73 -10.87
CA GLU A 214 14.78 1.95 -10.38
C GLU A 214 13.43 1.65 -9.75
N MET A 215 12.70 0.65 -10.28
CA MET A 215 11.42 0.16 -9.82
C MET A 215 11.43 -1.34 -9.51
N SER A 216 10.35 -1.82 -8.92
CA SER A 216 9.94 -3.21 -8.73
C SER A 216 8.56 -3.40 -9.37
N LEU A 217 8.14 -4.62 -9.63
CA LEU A 217 6.74 -4.88 -10.02
C LEU A 217 5.78 -4.47 -8.90
N ILE A 218 6.15 -4.73 -7.63
CA ILE A 218 5.32 -4.50 -6.46
C ILE A 218 6.02 -3.59 -5.46
N GLY A 219 5.34 -2.50 -5.08
CA GLY A 219 5.83 -1.50 -4.13
C GLY A 219 4.90 -0.28 -4.05
N PRO A 220 5.18 0.70 -3.20
CA PRO A 220 4.47 1.97 -3.18
C PRO A 220 4.55 2.68 -4.54
N ARG A 221 3.43 3.24 -5.03
CA ARG A 221 3.41 3.96 -6.31
C ARG A 221 4.31 5.21 -6.24
N PRO A 222 5.21 5.44 -7.22
CA PRO A 222 6.09 6.61 -7.20
C PRO A 222 5.30 7.89 -7.47
N GLU A 223 5.54 8.93 -6.66
CA GLU A 223 4.90 10.24 -6.79
C GLU A 223 5.82 11.27 -7.43
N GLN A 224 5.23 12.35 -7.96
CA GLN A 224 5.98 13.46 -8.55
C GLN A 224 6.79 14.21 -7.49
N VAL A 225 7.92 14.78 -7.91
CA VAL A 225 8.85 15.49 -7.01
C VAL A 225 8.15 16.61 -6.23
N ASN A 226 7.28 17.38 -6.88
CA ASN A 226 6.59 18.51 -6.25
C ASN A 226 5.62 18.05 -5.17
N PHE A 227 4.82 17.00 -5.44
CA PHE A 227 3.90 16.44 -4.45
C PHE A 227 4.64 15.79 -3.28
N VAL A 228 5.78 15.12 -3.53
CA VAL A 228 6.58 14.55 -2.44
C VAL A 228 7.14 15.64 -1.53
N LYS A 229 7.57 16.78 -2.06
CA LYS A 229 8.00 17.91 -1.24
C LYS A 229 6.86 18.41 -0.34
N GLN A 230 5.72 18.70 -0.93
CA GLN A 230 4.53 19.15 -0.21
C GLN A 230 4.11 18.14 0.87
N PHE A 231 3.95 16.85 0.52
CA PHE A 231 3.50 15.83 1.46
C PHE A 231 4.51 15.52 2.58
N ASN A 232 5.81 15.70 2.35
CA ASN A 232 6.81 15.61 3.41
C ASN A 232 6.66 16.71 4.47
N GLU A 233 6.18 17.89 4.09
CA GLU A 233 5.92 19.01 5.01
C GLU A 233 4.59 18.81 5.75
N GLU A 234 3.54 18.32 5.07
CA GLU A 234 2.19 18.20 5.61
C GLU A 234 1.93 16.89 6.38
N ILE A 235 2.64 15.79 6.02
CA ILE A 235 2.35 14.45 6.54
C ILE A 235 3.58 13.86 7.21
N GLN A 236 3.50 13.68 8.53
CA GLN A 236 4.55 13.00 9.27
C GLN A 236 4.83 11.61 8.69
N HIS A 237 6.13 11.25 8.64
CA HIS A 237 6.59 9.94 8.19
C HIS A 237 6.36 9.62 6.70
N TYR A 238 5.95 10.60 5.88
CA TYR A 238 5.72 10.38 4.46
C TYR A 238 6.96 9.81 3.75
N ALA A 239 8.16 10.28 4.10
CA ALA A 239 9.43 9.81 3.53
C ALA A 239 9.70 8.31 3.73
N HIS A 240 9.13 7.66 4.76
CA HIS A 240 9.37 6.24 5.03
C HIS A 240 8.85 5.31 3.93
N ARG A 241 7.90 5.75 3.11
CA ARG A 241 7.43 4.98 1.94
C ARG A 241 8.53 4.76 0.89
N HIS A 242 9.55 5.59 0.88
CA HIS A 242 10.70 5.50 -0.01
C HIS A 242 11.81 4.54 0.50
N SER A 243 11.61 3.83 1.60
CA SER A 243 12.57 2.84 2.12
C SER A 243 12.74 1.64 1.19
N VAL A 244 11.71 1.34 0.39
CA VAL A 244 11.70 0.26 -0.62
C VAL A 244 11.66 0.84 -2.03
N ARG A 245 11.89 -0.01 -3.05
CA ARG A 245 11.69 0.41 -4.45
C ARG A 245 10.21 0.70 -4.70
N PRO A 246 9.89 1.75 -5.47
CA PRO A 246 8.51 1.97 -5.90
C PRO A 246 8.06 0.85 -6.85
N GLY A 247 6.74 0.59 -6.87
CA GLY A 247 6.14 -0.46 -7.68
C GLY A 247 5.27 0.05 -8.81
N ILE A 248 5.07 -0.79 -9.83
CA ILE A 248 4.02 -0.59 -10.85
C ILE A 248 2.66 -0.79 -10.18
N THR A 249 2.52 -1.87 -9.39
CA THR A 249 1.38 -2.07 -8.50
C THR A 249 1.82 -2.10 -7.04
N GLY A 250 0.86 -1.97 -6.11
CA GLY A 250 1.18 -1.97 -4.68
C GLY A 250 -0.05 -2.10 -3.78
N TRP A 251 0.19 -2.35 -2.50
CA TRP A 251 -0.86 -2.60 -1.52
C TRP A 251 -1.88 -1.45 -1.44
N ALA A 252 -1.40 -0.21 -1.40
CA ALA A 252 -2.28 0.97 -1.40
C ALA A 252 -3.16 1.04 -2.66
N GLN A 253 -2.61 0.71 -3.84
CA GLN A 253 -3.34 0.77 -5.11
C GLN A 253 -4.49 -0.24 -5.17
N VAL A 254 -4.28 -1.47 -4.67
CA VAL A 254 -5.32 -2.53 -4.70
C VAL A 254 -6.33 -2.43 -3.55
N ARG A 255 -6.07 -1.59 -2.52
CA ARG A 255 -6.94 -1.46 -1.34
C ARG A 255 -7.66 -0.13 -1.22
N ASN A 256 -7.09 0.96 -1.72
CA ASN A 256 -7.61 2.32 -1.54
C ASN A 256 -8.02 3.01 -2.85
N GLY A 257 -7.52 2.55 -3.99
CA GLY A 257 -7.73 3.26 -5.26
C GLY A 257 -6.93 4.56 -5.35
N TYR A 258 -7.53 5.59 -5.94
CA TYR A 258 -6.93 6.89 -6.17
C TYR A 258 -7.10 7.82 -4.95
N ALA A 259 -6.14 8.72 -4.72
CA ALA A 259 -6.18 9.72 -3.65
C ALA A 259 -6.11 11.12 -4.26
N ALA A 260 -7.11 11.95 -3.98
CA ALA A 260 -7.26 13.29 -4.51
C ALA A 260 -6.92 14.40 -3.51
N ASP A 261 -6.99 14.12 -2.20
CA ASP A 261 -6.73 15.09 -1.14
C ASP A 261 -5.68 14.63 -0.12
N THR A 262 -5.33 15.50 0.83
CA THR A 262 -4.36 15.20 1.88
C THR A 262 -4.84 14.11 2.84
N ALA A 263 -6.14 14.01 3.13
CA ALA A 263 -6.70 12.99 4.01
C ALA A 263 -6.63 11.61 3.33
N GLU A 264 -6.98 11.53 2.06
CA GLU A 264 -6.83 10.31 1.25
C GLU A 264 -5.34 9.94 1.07
N THR A 265 -4.46 10.92 0.92
CA THR A 265 -3.00 10.70 0.85
C THR A 265 -2.47 10.13 2.17
N ARG A 266 -2.93 10.60 3.33
CA ARG A 266 -2.63 9.99 4.64
C ARG A 266 -3.12 8.56 4.72
N ARG A 267 -4.33 8.29 4.25
CA ARG A 267 -4.89 6.94 4.19
C ARG A 267 -4.08 6.03 3.27
N LYS A 268 -3.70 6.50 2.09
CA LYS A 268 -2.82 5.80 1.15
C LYS A 268 -1.46 5.49 1.78
N LEU A 269 -0.85 6.48 2.46
CA LEU A 269 0.40 6.31 3.17
C LEU A 269 0.31 5.19 4.23
N SER A 270 -0.81 5.08 4.95
CA SER A 270 -0.99 4.03 5.96
C SER A 270 -0.94 2.61 5.35
N TYR A 271 -1.43 2.43 4.11
CA TYR A 271 -1.29 1.18 3.35
C TYR A 271 0.15 0.99 2.81
N ASP A 272 0.78 2.06 2.29
CA ASP A 272 2.16 1.99 1.81
C ASP A 272 3.13 1.60 2.94
N LEU A 273 2.97 2.19 4.14
CA LEU A 273 3.78 1.85 5.31
C LEU A 273 3.49 0.43 5.83
N TYR A 274 2.25 -0.04 5.71
CA TYR A 274 1.95 -1.45 5.98
C TYR A 274 2.76 -2.38 5.08
N TYR A 275 2.79 -2.11 3.77
CA TYR A 275 3.62 -2.86 2.85
C TYR A 275 5.10 -2.78 3.22
N VAL A 276 5.64 -1.58 3.48
CA VAL A 276 7.05 -1.39 3.88
C VAL A 276 7.40 -2.21 5.12
N LYS A 277 6.51 -2.23 6.11
CA LYS A 277 6.71 -2.96 7.37
C LYS A 277 6.63 -4.47 7.22
N HIS A 278 5.73 -4.96 6.37
CA HIS A 278 5.39 -6.38 6.22
C HIS A 278 5.81 -6.99 4.88
N CYS A 279 6.79 -6.37 4.19
CA CYS A 279 7.33 -6.90 2.94
C CYS A 279 7.63 -8.40 3.03
N SER A 280 6.96 -9.19 2.20
CA SER A 280 7.15 -10.63 2.10
C SER A 280 6.68 -11.13 0.73
N LEU A 281 7.23 -12.27 0.27
CA LEU A 281 6.80 -12.87 -1.00
C LEU A 281 5.31 -13.24 -0.98
N ILE A 282 4.78 -13.64 0.17
CA ILE A 282 3.35 -13.97 0.32
C ILE A 282 2.48 -12.73 0.13
N LEU A 283 2.87 -11.58 0.70
CA LEU A 283 2.17 -10.32 0.50
C LEU A 283 2.28 -9.87 -0.96
N ASP A 284 3.44 -10.05 -1.60
CA ASP A 284 3.62 -9.77 -3.01
C ASP A 284 2.68 -10.60 -3.89
N VAL A 285 2.58 -11.91 -3.66
CA VAL A 285 1.64 -12.80 -4.38
C VAL A 285 0.19 -12.35 -4.17
N LEU A 286 -0.19 -12.01 -2.94
CA LEU A 286 -1.54 -11.49 -2.65
C LEU A 286 -1.82 -10.20 -3.43
N ILE A 287 -0.85 -9.28 -3.51
CA ILE A 287 -1.00 -8.03 -4.27
C ILE A 287 -1.18 -8.34 -5.77
N VAL A 288 -0.43 -9.31 -6.33
CA VAL A 288 -0.62 -9.74 -7.73
C VAL A 288 -2.04 -10.25 -7.96
N CYS A 289 -2.53 -11.16 -7.12
CA CYS A 289 -3.90 -11.69 -7.23
C CYS A 289 -4.95 -10.57 -7.16
N LEU A 290 -4.79 -9.62 -6.24
CA LEU A 290 -5.68 -8.47 -6.12
C LEU A 290 -5.56 -7.52 -7.31
N THR A 291 -4.36 -7.32 -7.86
CA THR A 291 -4.14 -6.50 -9.06
C THR A 291 -4.86 -7.07 -10.26
N ILE A 292 -4.77 -8.40 -10.49
CA ILE A 292 -5.51 -9.07 -11.57
C ILE A 292 -7.02 -8.84 -11.38
N LYS A 293 -7.53 -9.04 -10.16
CA LYS A 293 -8.94 -8.76 -9.84
C LYS A 293 -9.31 -7.31 -10.16
N THR A 294 -8.48 -6.35 -9.76
CA THR A 294 -8.68 -4.91 -9.97
C THR A 294 -8.75 -4.57 -11.46
N ILE A 295 -7.85 -5.15 -12.28
CA ILE A 295 -7.84 -4.94 -13.73
C ILE A 295 -9.12 -5.52 -14.37
N LEU A 296 -9.53 -6.73 -13.96
CA LEU A 296 -10.73 -7.39 -14.50
C LEU A 296 -12.03 -6.70 -14.10
N THR A 297 -12.09 -6.11 -12.90
CA THR A 297 -13.30 -5.43 -12.39
C THR A 297 -13.33 -3.93 -12.69
N GLY A 298 -12.25 -3.34 -13.21
CA GLY A 298 -12.12 -1.90 -13.45
C GLY A 298 -12.01 -1.07 -12.17
N PHE A 299 -11.87 -1.68 -11.00
CA PHE A 299 -11.77 -0.96 -9.72
C PHE A 299 -10.51 -0.09 -9.67
N GLY A 300 -10.68 1.22 -9.44
CA GLY A 300 -9.55 2.15 -9.29
C GLY A 300 -8.83 2.49 -10.61
N SER A 301 -9.40 2.19 -11.77
CA SER A 301 -8.96 2.73 -13.06
C SER A 301 -9.61 4.11 -13.26
N ARG A 302 -8.79 5.13 -13.43
CA ARG A 302 -9.18 6.47 -13.90
C ARG A 302 -8.41 6.82 -15.15
#